data_d3fd869bcdc5c4e604c2e530c0f018ec
#
_entry.id   d3fd869bcdc5c4e604c2e530c0f018ec
#
_cell.length_a   1.000
_cell.length_b   1.000
_cell.length_c   1.000
_cell.angle_alpha   90.00
_cell.angle_beta   90.00
_cell.angle_gamma   90.00
#
_symmetry.space_group_name_H-M   'P 1'
#
loop_
_entity.id
_entity.type
_entity.pdbx_description
1 polymer ?
#
loop_
_entity_poly.entity_id
_entity_poly.type
_entity_poly.pdbx_seq_one_letter_code
_entity_poly.pdbx_strand_id
1 'polypeptide(L)'
;RFLDDLRVPAAGHRRFLFVVLPMAPWVFGCAGCAYAVLPAVMGDRTGSFGIAFSGLLCLVALGCGLFIQQVGKRFDDVSSARAIIIALTMTLPGLGIAALAARLVSPWLALVAAAVLGLAYGMLLVSGLQEVQRIAGPEDLAGLTAVYYSITYLGFFVPAALAVVSHWLSYPVMFVGGVVLAALSLGVVLMFSRKHLPSALAH
;
A
#
# COMPACT_ATOMS: atom_id res chain seq x y z
N ARG A 1 -5.39 -34.47 -2.83
CA ARG A 1 -6.10 -33.73 -3.89
C ARG A 1 -6.45 -32.31 -3.44
N PHE A 2 -7.18 -32.11 -2.32
CA PHE A 2 -7.56 -30.76 -1.85
C PHE A 2 -6.36 -29.84 -1.53
N LEU A 3 -5.27 -30.38 -0.99
CA LEU A 3 -4.04 -29.65 -0.72
C LEU A 3 -3.21 -29.37 -1.98
N ASP A 4 -3.35 -30.21 -3.00
CA ASP A 4 -2.68 -30.01 -4.29
C ASP A 4 -3.40 -28.92 -5.11
N ASP A 5 -4.72 -28.83 -4.99
CA ASP A 5 -5.54 -27.76 -5.59
C ASP A 5 -5.30 -26.38 -4.94
N LEU A 6 -4.73 -26.35 -3.72
CA LEU A 6 -4.34 -25.11 -3.02
C LEU A 6 -2.93 -24.61 -3.37
N ARG A 7 -2.16 -25.41 -4.14
CA ARG A 7 -0.84 -24.97 -4.60
C ARG A 7 -1.00 -23.99 -5.75
N VAL A 8 -0.42 -22.80 -5.57
CA VAL A 8 -0.33 -21.76 -6.60
C VAL A 8 1.12 -21.66 -7.05
N PRO A 9 1.56 -22.43 -8.07
CA PRO A 9 2.96 -22.43 -8.53
C PRO A 9 3.45 -21.03 -8.91
N ALA A 10 2.57 -20.21 -9.48
CA ALA A 10 2.85 -18.84 -9.86
C ALA A 10 3.23 -17.92 -8.66
N ALA A 11 2.85 -18.25 -7.42
CA ALA A 11 3.27 -17.52 -6.22
C ALA A 11 4.78 -17.65 -5.95
N GLY A 12 5.43 -18.70 -6.44
CA GLY A 12 6.88 -18.90 -6.41
C GLY A 12 7.64 -18.15 -7.50
N HIS A 13 6.95 -17.47 -8.41
CA HIS A 13 7.60 -16.75 -9.49
C HIS A 13 8.43 -15.58 -8.94
N ARG A 14 9.68 -15.45 -9.38
CA ARG A 14 10.63 -14.44 -8.85
C ARG A 14 10.10 -13.01 -8.94
N ARG A 15 9.35 -12.68 -9.99
CA ARG A 15 8.73 -11.37 -10.13
C ARG A 15 7.65 -11.13 -9.06
N PHE A 16 6.87 -12.14 -8.71
CA PHE A 16 5.92 -12.04 -7.60
C PHE A 16 6.64 -11.77 -6.28
N LEU A 17 7.69 -12.54 -5.98
CA LEU A 17 8.43 -12.44 -4.71
C LEU A 17 9.20 -11.13 -4.55
N PHE A 18 9.74 -10.55 -5.63
CA PHE A 18 10.59 -9.35 -5.54
C PHE A 18 9.92 -8.05 -5.98
N VAL A 19 8.77 -8.12 -6.64
CA VAL A 19 8.04 -6.92 -7.08
C VAL A 19 6.69 -6.81 -6.36
N VAL A 20 5.89 -7.87 -6.34
CA VAL A 20 4.54 -7.83 -5.77
C VAL A 20 4.57 -7.97 -4.24
N LEU A 21 5.28 -8.94 -3.72
CA LEU A 21 5.33 -9.22 -2.27
C LEU A 21 5.82 -8.04 -1.43
N PRO A 22 6.91 -7.30 -1.80
CA PRO A 22 7.39 -6.17 -0.99
C PRO A 22 6.42 -4.99 -0.95
N MET A 23 5.57 -4.82 -1.97
CA MET A 23 4.64 -3.70 -2.05
C MET A 23 3.24 -4.03 -1.51
N ALA A 24 2.85 -5.32 -1.52
CA ALA A 24 1.48 -5.71 -1.22
C ALA A 24 0.98 -5.28 0.18
N PRO A 25 1.75 -5.40 1.29
CA PRO A 25 1.29 -4.94 2.59
C PRO A 25 1.04 -3.42 2.65
N TRP A 26 1.72 -2.63 1.80
CA TRP A 26 1.54 -1.19 1.75
C TRP A 26 0.19 -0.76 1.19
N VAL A 27 -0.49 -1.62 0.42
CA VAL A 27 -1.82 -1.34 -0.13
C VAL A 27 -2.76 -0.91 0.99
N PHE A 28 -3.12 -1.81 1.88
CA PHE A 28 -4.00 -1.48 3.00
C PHE A 28 -3.27 -0.89 4.21
N GLY A 29 -1.94 -0.98 4.27
CA GLY A 29 -1.13 -0.26 5.23
C GLY A 29 -1.25 1.26 5.06
N CYS A 30 -1.16 1.78 3.84
CA CYS A 30 -1.38 3.20 3.54
C CYS A 30 -2.81 3.64 3.88
N ALA A 31 -3.81 2.86 3.46
CA ALA A 31 -5.21 3.13 3.75
C ALA A 31 -5.48 3.13 5.26
N GLY A 32 -5.02 2.11 5.98
CA GLY A 32 -5.15 2.00 7.43
C GLY A 32 -4.49 3.15 8.18
N CYS A 33 -3.31 3.59 7.77
CA CYS A 33 -2.67 4.78 8.33
C CYS A 33 -3.52 6.03 8.11
N ALA A 34 -4.11 6.19 6.92
CA ALA A 34 -4.88 7.37 6.57
C ALA A 34 -6.20 7.50 7.34
N TYR A 35 -7.01 6.44 7.41
CA TYR A 35 -8.37 6.54 7.97
C TYR A 35 -8.56 5.86 9.34
N ALA A 36 -7.58 5.12 9.84
CA ALA A 36 -7.65 4.51 11.17
C ALA A 36 -6.64 5.13 12.15
N VAL A 37 -5.36 5.27 11.76
CA VAL A 37 -4.32 5.78 12.66
C VAL A 37 -4.40 7.30 12.81
N LEU A 38 -4.44 8.05 11.70
CA LEU A 38 -4.45 9.53 11.77
C LEU A 38 -5.64 10.09 12.53
N PRO A 39 -6.91 9.62 12.39
CA PRO A 39 -8.01 10.08 13.21
C PRO A 39 -7.77 9.87 14.71
N ALA A 40 -7.24 8.68 15.08
CA ALA A 40 -6.96 8.36 16.47
C ALA A 40 -5.90 9.32 17.07
N VAL A 41 -4.87 9.65 16.30
CA VAL A 41 -3.82 10.61 16.71
C VAL A 41 -4.35 12.04 16.84
N MET A 42 -5.39 12.39 16.06
CA MET A 42 -6.00 13.75 16.08
C MET A 42 -7.12 13.89 17.12
N GLY A 43 -7.44 12.83 17.88
CA GLY A 43 -8.60 12.79 18.79
C GLY A 43 -8.70 14.00 19.73
N ASP A 44 -7.59 14.39 20.37
CA ASP A 44 -7.54 15.51 21.31
C ASP A 44 -7.85 16.89 20.66
N ARG A 45 -7.55 17.03 19.36
CA ARG A 45 -7.79 18.26 18.60
C ARG A 45 -9.18 18.33 18.00
N THR A 46 -9.76 17.19 17.69
CA THR A 46 -11.07 17.13 17.01
C THR A 46 -12.24 17.07 17.99
N GLY A 47 -12.03 16.60 19.23
CA GLY A 47 -13.03 16.59 20.28
C GLY A 47 -14.37 16.01 19.83
N SER A 48 -15.46 16.79 19.98
CA SER A 48 -16.81 16.38 19.59
C SER A 48 -16.98 16.13 18.07
N PHE A 49 -16.10 16.65 17.23
CA PHE A 49 -16.10 16.45 15.78
C PHE A 49 -15.27 15.23 15.33
N GLY A 50 -14.70 14.47 16.26
CA GLY A 50 -13.81 13.34 15.96
C GLY A 50 -14.39 12.33 14.97
N ILE A 51 -15.67 11.96 15.12
CA ILE A 51 -16.35 11.02 14.22
C ILE A 51 -16.48 11.60 12.80
N ALA A 52 -16.90 12.87 12.70
CA ALA A 52 -17.02 13.53 11.39
C ALA A 52 -15.65 13.68 10.72
N PHE A 53 -14.61 13.99 11.49
CA PHE A 53 -13.25 14.09 10.99
C PHE A 53 -12.70 12.73 10.51
N SER A 54 -12.98 11.65 11.24
CA SER A 54 -12.64 10.29 10.81
C SER A 54 -13.32 9.93 9.49
N GLY A 55 -14.61 10.25 9.35
CA GLY A 55 -15.35 10.08 8.12
C GLY A 55 -14.76 10.89 6.96
N LEU A 56 -14.34 12.12 7.21
CA LEU A 56 -13.70 12.98 6.22
C LEU A 56 -12.36 12.40 5.76
N LEU A 57 -11.51 11.94 6.67
CA LEU A 57 -10.23 11.29 6.33
C LEU A 57 -10.44 10.01 5.50
N CYS A 58 -11.46 9.22 5.87
CA CYS A 58 -11.84 8.03 5.12
C CYS A 58 -12.31 8.40 3.70
N LEU A 59 -13.19 9.39 3.57
CA LEU A 59 -13.69 9.88 2.28
C LEU A 59 -12.54 10.40 1.40
N VAL A 60 -11.63 11.19 1.95
CA VAL A 60 -10.47 11.73 1.23
C VAL A 60 -9.54 10.61 0.79
N ALA A 61 -9.16 9.70 1.69
CA ALA A 61 -8.23 8.61 1.37
C ALA A 61 -8.82 7.67 0.32
N LEU A 62 -10.03 7.19 0.52
CA LEU A 62 -10.66 6.25 -0.43
C LEU A 62 -11.06 6.93 -1.72
N GLY A 63 -11.53 8.19 -1.68
CA GLY A 63 -11.86 8.99 -2.86
C GLY A 63 -10.64 9.22 -3.75
N CYS A 64 -9.51 9.64 -3.17
CA CYS A 64 -8.24 9.77 -3.88
C CYS A 64 -7.77 8.42 -4.43
N GLY A 65 -7.94 7.33 -3.66
CA GLY A 65 -7.62 5.98 -4.09
C GLY A 65 -8.45 5.52 -5.29
N LEU A 66 -9.75 5.77 -5.29
CA LEU A 66 -10.63 5.46 -6.43
C LEU A 66 -10.28 6.31 -7.65
N PHE A 67 -10.02 7.60 -7.46
CA PHE A 67 -9.63 8.49 -8.54
C PHE A 67 -8.36 8.01 -9.24
N ILE A 68 -7.31 7.72 -8.49
CA ILE A 68 -6.03 7.31 -9.09
C ILE A 68 -6.13 5.95 -9.80
N GLN A 69 -7.01 5.06 -9.38
CA GLN A 69 -7.23 3.77 -10.05
C GLN A 69 -7.73 3.95 -11.49
N GLN A 70 -8.50 5.01 -11.78
CA GLN A 70 -8.96 5.30 -13.13
C GLN A 70 -7.83 5.84 -14.02
N VAL A 71 -6.91 6.62 -13.45
CA VAL A 71 -5.81 7.27 -14.16
C VAL A 71 -4.54 6.41 -14.11
N GLY A 72 -4.34 5.65 -13.04
CA GLY A 72 -3.13 4.90 -12.75
C GLY A 72 -2.74 3.88 -13.81
N LYS A 73 -3.72 3.32 -14.51
CA LYS A 73 -3.49 2.41 -15.64
C LYS A 73 -2.65 3.03 -16.76
N ARG A 74 -2.64 4.36 -16.89
CA ARG A 74 -1.83 5.08 -17.88
C ARG A 74 -0.33 5.11 -17.54
N PHE A 75 0.03 4.88 -16.28
CA PHE A 75 1.41 4.84 -15.82
C PHE A 75 2.01 3.43 -15.88
N ASP A 76 1.18 2.46 -16.27
CA ASP A 76 1.59 1.08 -16.38
C ASP A 76 2.53 0.88 -17.58
N ASP A 77 3.57 0.07 -17.37
CA ASP A 77 4.56 -0.30 -18.38
C ASP A 77 4.81 -1.81 -18.30
N VAL A 78 4.54 -2.49 -19.40
CA VAL A 78 4.67 -3.95 -19.51
C VAL A 78 6.12 -4.42 -19.29
N SER A 79 7.10 -3.55 -19.61
CA SER A 79 8.52 -3.85 -19.52
C SER A 79 9.15 -3.54 -18.16
N SER A 80 8.40 -2.94 -17.23
CA SER A 80 8.93 -2.54 -15.93
C SER A 80 7.83 -2.49 -14.86
N ALA A 81 8.23 -2.40 -13.59
CA ALA A 81 7.33 -2.15 -12.47
C ALA A 81 7.07 -0.65 -12.22
N ARG A 82 7.00 0.17 -13.30
CA ARG A 82 6.95 1.63 -13.20
C ARG A 82 5.80 2.14 -12.34
N ALA A 83 4.60 1.59 -12.50
CA ALA A 83 3.44 2.01 -11.73
C ALA A 83 3.60 1.72 -10.22
N ILE A 84 4.17 0.56 -9.87
CA ILE A 84 4.49 0.20 -8.47
C ILE A 84 5.57 1.14 -7.90
N ILE A 85 6.60 1.45 -8.68
CA ILE A 85 7.67 2.38 -8.27
C ILE A 85 7.08 3.77 -7.97
N ILE A 86 6.23 4.29 -8.83
CA ILE A 86 5.54 5.57 -8.61
C ILE A 86 4.73 5.52 -7.32
N ALA A 87 3.96 4.45 -7.12
CA ALA A 87 3.10 4.31 -5.96
C ALA A 87 3.89 4.21 -4.64
N LEU A 88 4.96 3.42 -4.59
CA LEU A 88 5.86 3.36 -3.43
C LEU A 88 6.58 4.69 -3.20
N THR A 89 6.98 5.39 -4.26
CA THR A 89 7.56 6.74 -4.15
C THR A 89 6.56 7.73 -3.53
N MET A 90 5.26 7.62 -3.84
CA MET A 90 4.21 8.43 -3.20
C MET A 90 3.96 8.04 -1.74
N THR A 91 4.20 6.78 -1.37
CA THR A 91 4.05 6.30 0.01
C THR A 91 5.03 7.02 0.95
N LEU A 92 6.25 7.30 0.50
CA LEU A 92 7.28 7.96 1.32
C LEU A 92 6.84 9.36 1.81
N PRO A 93 6.49 10.32 0.95
CA PRO A 93 5.99 11.61 1.39
C PRO A 93 4.67 11.50 2.15
N GLY A 94 3.78 10.56 1.79
CA GLY A 94 2.54 10.32 2.52
C GLY A 94 2.78 9.99 3.99
N LEU A 95 3.67 9.05 4.28
CA LEU A 95 4.07 8.69 5.64
C LEU A 95 4.87 9.81 6.32
N GLY A 96 5.72 10.54 5.59
CA GLY A 96 6.45 11.69 6.10
C GLY A 96 5.52 12.82 6.56
N ILE A 97 4.50 13.14 5.76
CA ILE A 97 3.47 14.12 6.13
C ILE A 97 2.64 13.60 7.30
N ALA A 98 2.33 12.31 7.38
CA ALA A 98 1.65 11.70 8.52
C ALA A 98 2.50 11.81 9.80
N ALA A 99 3.81 11.61 9.73
CA ALA A 99 4.72 11.83 10.84
C ALA A 99 4.69 13.29 11.33
N LEU A 100 4.71 14.23 10.40
CA LEU A 100 4.62 15.66 10.71
C LEU A 100 3.26 16.03 11.27
N ALA A 101 2.17 15.51 10.71
CA ALA A 101 0.81 15.66 11.21
C ALA A 101 0.69 15.18 12.65
N ALA A 102 1.23 14.00 12.94
CA ALA A 102 1.21 13.43 14.28
C ALA A 102 2.09 14.22 15.27
N ARG A 103 3.24 14.75 14.83
CA ARG A 103 4.11 15.57 15.67
C ARG A 103 3.49 16.91 16.04
N LEU A 104 2.85 17.56 15.08
CA LEU A 104 2.24 18.89 15.26
C LEU A 104 0.77 18.82 15.72
N VAL A 105 0.20 17.62 15.79
CA VAL A 105 -1.22 17.33 16.03
C VAL A 105 -2.09 18.24 15.15
N SER A 106 -1.81 18.22 13.83
CA SER A 106 -2.41 19.11 12.84
C SER A 106 -3.44 18.38 11.97
N PRO A 107 -4.76 18.67 12.11
CA PRO A 107 -5.79 18.06 11.27
C PRO A 107 -5.62 18.36 9.77
N TRP A 108 -5.11 19.53 9.42
CA TRP A 108 -4.85 19.90 8.02
C TRP A 108 -3.76 19.05 7.38
N LEU A 109 -2.66 18.81 8.10
CA LEU A 109 -1.62 17.91 7.62
C LEU A 109 -2.12 16.47 7.57
N ALA A 110 -3.00 16.05 8.47
CA ALA A 110 -3.64 14.76 8.43
C ALA A 110 -4.50 14.58 7.17
N LEU A 111 -5.24 15.62 6.73
CA LEU A 111 -5.99 15.59 5.47
C LEU A 111 -5.07 15.45 4.26
N VAL A 112 -3.97 16.21 4.23
CA VAL A 112 -2.97 16.10 3.14
C VAL A 112 -2.33 14.71 3.12
N ALA A 113 -1.93 14.20 4.28
CA ALA A 113 -1.40 12.85 4.41
C ALA A 113 -2.39 11.78 3.92
N ALA A 114 -3.68 11.90 4.31
CA ALA A 114 -4.73 10.99 3.88
C ALA A 114 -4.93 11.01 2.36
N ALA A 115 -4.88 12.19 1.73
CA ALA A 115 -4.95 12.30 0.26
C ALA A 115 -3.77 11.61 -0.43
N VAL A 116 -2.54 11.87 0.02
CA VAL A 116 -1.33 11.28 -0.58
C VAL A 116 -1.27 9.76 -0.35
N LEU A 117 -1.56 9.30 0.88
CA LEU A 117 -1.63 7.87 1.20
C LEU A 117 -2.78 7.18 0.46
N GLY A 118 -3.89 7.87 0.24
CA GLY A 118 -5.00 7.38 -0.57
C GLY A 118 -4.61 7.17 -2.02
N LEU A 119 -3.90 8.14 -2.63
CA LEU A 119 -3.35 7.99 -3.98
C LEU A 119 -2.36 6.81 -4.05
N ALA A 120 -1.46 6.69 -3.07
CA ALA A 120 -0.52 5.58 -2.99
C ALA A 120 -1.26 4.23 -2.89
N TYR A 121 -2.23 4.11 -1.99
CA TYR A 121 -3.09 2.94 -1.82
C TYR A 121 -3.73 2.51 -3.14
N GLY A 122 -4.45 3.41 -3.79
CA GLY A 122 -5.17 3.08 -5.01
C GLY A 122 -4.25 2.69 -6.16
N MET A 123 -3.11 3.36 -6.29
CA MET A 123 -2.10 3.05 -7.29
C MET A 123 -1.43 1.69 -7.03
N LEU A 124 -1.05 1.39 -5.78
CA LEU A 124 -0.49 0.09 -5.38
C LEU A 124 -1.47 -1.03 -5.67
N LEU A 125 -2.75 -0.85 -5.33
CA LEU A 125 -3.77 -1.88 -5.52
C LEU A 125 -3.91 -2.27 -7.00
N VAL A 126 -4.08 -1.29 -7.88
CA VAL A 126 -4.29 -1.57 -9.30
C VAL A 126 -3.01 -2.07 -9.97
N SER A 127 -1.86 -1.49 -9.67
CA SER A 127 -0.59 -1.90 -10.29
C SER A 127 -0.14 -3.29 -9.83
N GLY A 128 -0.37 -3.64 -8.56
CA GLY A 128 -0.10 -4.99 -8.06
C GLY A 128 -0.99 -6.04 -8.72
N LEU A 129 -2.28 -5.74 -8.90
CA LEU A 129 -3.20 -6.63 -9.61
C LEU A 129 -2.79 -6.82 -11.07
N GLN A 130 -2.33 -5.77 -11.74
CA GLN A 130 -1.82 -5.86 -13.11
C GLN A 130 -0.57 -6.76 -13.21
N GLU A 131 0.36 -6.66 -12.25
CA GLU A 131 1.51 -7.57 -12.20
C GLU A 131 1.09 -9.03 -11.95
N VAL A 132 0.11 -9.26 -11.08
CA VAL A 132 -0.45 -10.60 -10.86
C VAL A 132 -1.03 -11.16 -12.17
N GLN A 133 -1.80 -10.36 -12.91
CA GLN A 133 -2.37 -10.76 -14.19
C GLN A 133 -1.31 -11.05 -15.26
N ARG A 134 -0.14 -10.42 -15.19
CA ARG A 134 0.99 -10.70 -16.10
C ARG A 134 1.73 -11.96 -15.75
N ILE A 135 1.84 -12.30 -14.47
CA ILE A 135 2.57 -13.46 -13.97
C ILE A 135 1.74 -14.73 -14.14
N ALA A 136 0.45 -14.63 -13.87
CA ALA A 136 -0.45 -15.79 -13.84
C ALA A 136 -0.85 -16.25 -15.24
N GLY A 137 -0.74 -17.56 -15.46
CA GLY A 137 -1.45 -18.21 -16.55
C GLY A 137 -2.97 -18.27 -16.29
N PRO A 138 -3.78 -18.65 -17.30
CA PRO A 138 -5.25 -18.71 -17.14
C PRO A 138 -5.73 -19.60 -15.98
N GLU A 139 -5.01 -20.69 -15.70
CA GLU A 139 -5.33 -21.64 -14.63
C GLU A 139 -4.92 -21.14 -13.24
N ASP A 140 -3.86 -20.33 -13.15
CA ASP A 140 -3.29 -19.83 -11.88
C ASP A 140 -3.86 -18.47 -11.46
N LEU A 141 -4.58 -17.76 -12.33
CA LEU A 141 -4.97 -16.36 -12.11
C LEU A 141 -5.82 -16.18 -10.86
N ALA A 142 -6.81 -17.03 -10.66
CA ALA A 142 -7.68 -16.96 -9.47
C ALA A 142 -6.89 -17.21 -8.18
N GLY A 143 -6.04 -18.23 -8.18
CA GLY A 143 -5.20 -18.58 -7.04
C GLY A 143 -4.18 -17.49 -6.70
N LEU A 144 -3.46 -16.97 -7.71
CA LEU A 144 -2.47 -15.92 -7.48
C LEU A 144 -3.12 -14.60 -7.04
N THR A 145 -4.30 -14.28 -7.56
CA THR A 145 -5.10 -13.13 -7.12
C THR A 145 -5.51 -13.29 -5.65
N ALA A 146 -5.94 -14.47 -5.23
CA ALA A 146 -6.29 -14.75 -3.84
C ALA A 146 -5.06 -14.59 -2.91
N VAL A 147 -3.89 -15.10 -3.32
CA VAL A 147 -2.64 -14.92 -2.57
C VAL A 147 -2.28 -13.43 -2.47
N TYR A 148 -2.37 -12.69 -3.57
CA TYR A 148 -2.11 -11.25 -3.57
C TYR A 148 -3.00 -10.51 -2.58
N TYR A 149 -4.33 -10.72 -2.64
CA TYR A 149 -5.25 -10.07 -1.70
C TYR A 149 -4.99 -10.50 -0.25
N SER A 150 -4.68 -11.76 0.00
CA SER A 150 -4.33 -12.23 1.35
C SER A 150 -3.15 -11.47 1.93
N ILE A 151 -2.12 -11.18 1.12
CA ILE A 151 -0.95 -10.41 1.55
C ILE A 151 -1.30 -8.92 1.71
N THR A 152 -2.09 -8.34 0.81
CA THR A 152 -2.52 -6.94 0.95
C THR A 152 -3.33 -6.72 2.22
N TYR A 153 -4.18 -7.68 2.60
CA TYR A 153 -4.99 -7.61 3.82
C TYR A 153 -4.15 -7.64 5.11
N LEU A 154 -2.91 -8.13 5.08
CA LEU A 154 -1.99 -7.97 6.20
C LEU A 154 -1.78 -6.50 6.56
N GLY A 155 -1.91 -5.58 5.62
CA GLY A 155 -1.85 -4.15 5.85
C GLY A 155 -2.92 -3.63 6.81
N PHE A 156 -4.06 -4.30 6.96
CA PHE A 156 -5.10 -3.93 7.95
C PHE A 156 -4.68 -4.21 9.39
N PHE A 157 -3.68 -5.02 9.63
CA PHE A 157 -3.11 -5.20 10.96
C PHE A 157 -2.20 -4.04 11.40
N VAL A 158 -1.76 -3.20 10.44
CA VAL A 158 -0.87 -2.05 10.74
C VAL A 158 -1.47 -1.12 11.80
N PRO A 159 -2.73 -0.65 11.72
CA PRO A 159 -3.31 0.20 12.77
C PRO A 159 -3.29 -0.47 14.15
N ALA A 160 -3.64 -1.75 14.23
CA ALA A 160 -3.62 -2.49 15.50
C ALA A 160 -2.19 -2.66 16.04
N ALA A 161 -1.23 -2.98 15.17
CA ALA A 161 0.18 -3.07 15.55
C ALA A 161 0.71 -1.72 16.04
N LEU A 162 0.42 -0.62 15.36
CA LEU A 162 0.83 0.73 15.78
C LEU A 162 0.16 1.12 17.10
N ALA A 163 -1.10 0.76 17.33
CA ALA A 163 -1.78 0.99 18.60
C ALA A 163 -1.11 0.25 19.76
N VAL A 164 -0.66 -0.98 19.56
CA VAL A 164 0.08 -1.73 20.58
C VAL A 164 1.46 -1.11 20.81
N VAL A 165 2.20 -0.81 19.74
CA VAL A 165 3.56 -0.25 19.81
C VAL A 165 3.56 1.17 20.38
N SER A 166 2.43 1.90 20.31
CA SER A 166 2.29 3.26 20.85
C SER A 166 2.51 3.36 22.36
N HIS A 167 2.47 2.24 23.08
CA HIS A 167 2.84 2.19 24.50
C HIS A 167 4.34 2.43 24.74
N TRP A 168 5.17 2.24 23.74
CA TRP A 168 6.64 2.37 23.84
C TRP A 168 7.21 3.41 22.87
N LEU A 169 6.59 3.61 21.71
CA LEU A 169 7.06 4.55 20.68
C LEU A 169 5.96 5.54 20.29
N SER A 170 6.36 6.79 20.10
CA SER A 170 5.42 7.82 19.62
C SER A 170 5.04 7.59 18.15
N TYR A 171 3.84 7.99 17.77
CA TYR A 171 3.33 7.90 16.40
C TYR A 171 4.25 8.55 15.34
N PRO A 172 4.83 9.76 15.58
CA PRO A 172 5.77 10.34 14.63
C PRO A 172 6.98 9.43 14.35
N VAL A 173 7.54 8.80 15.38
CA VAL A 173 8.67 7.87 15.24
C VAL A 173 8.27 6.63 14.45
N MET A 174 7.08 6.09 14.72
CA MET A 174 6.57 4.93 13.99
C MET A 174 6.32 5.23 12.52
N PHE A 175 5.78 6.41 12.18
CA PHE A 175 5.61 6.82 10.78
C PHE A 175 6.95 7.01 10.07
N VAL A 176 7.97 7.57 10.74
CA VAL A 176 9.34 7.64 10.19
C VAL A 176 9.90 6.24 9.96
N GLY A 177 9.68 5.30 10.89
CA GLY A 177 10.01 3.89 10.70
C GLY A 177 9.31 3.30 9.46
N GLY A 178 8.04 3.65 9.26
CA GLY A 178 7.28 3.31 8.05
C GLY A 178 7.92 3.86 6.77
N VAL A 179 8.41 5.11 6.78
CA VAL A 179 9.16 5.69 5.64
C VAL A 179 10.39 4.84 5.30
N VAL A 180 11.16 4.44 6.33
CA VAL A 180 12.36 3.59 6.12
C VAL A 180 11.97 2.24 5.50
N LEU A 181 10.95 1.59 6.05
CA LEU A 181 10.48 0.29 5.52
C LEU A 181 9.94 0.42 4.08
N ALA A 182 9.20 1.49 3.78
CA ALA A 182 8.71 1.75 2.41
C ALA A 182 9.87 2.03 1.46
N ALA A 183 10.91 2.75 1.91
CA ALA A 183 12.11 2.99 1.11
C ALA A 183 12.87 1.68 0.82
N LEU A 184 12.95 0.75 1.79
CA LEU A 184 13.53 -0.58 1.57
C LEU A 184 12.71 -1.38 0.55
N SER A 185 11.39 -1.38 0.68
CA SER A 185 10.50 -2.02 -0.30
C SER A 185 10.69 -1.43 -1.71
N LEU A 186 10.76 -0.10 -1.80
CA LEU A 186 11.04 0.59 -3.07
C LEU A 186 12.41 0.19 -3.64
N GLY A 187 13.45 0.11 -2.80
CA GLY A 187 14.78 -0.33 -3.21
C GLY A 187 14.78 -1.73 -3.82
N VAL A 188 14.09 -2.68 -3.18
CA VAL A 188 13.93 -4.05 -3.71
C VAL A 188 13.21 -4.02 -5.06
N VAL A 189 12.08 -3.31 -5.16
CA VAL A 189 11.31 -3.21 -6.42
C VAL A 189 12.15 -2.58 -7.53
N LEU A 190 12.92 -1.52 -7.24
CA LEU A 190 13.81 -0.88 -8.21
C LEU A 190 14.86 -1.84 -8.76
N MET A 191 15.47 -2.66 -7.89
CA MET A 191 16.49 -3.65 -8.28
C MET A 191 15.94 -4.72 -9.22
N PHE A 192 14.67 -5.08 -9.09
CA PHE A 192 14.03 -6.16 -9.84
C PHE A 192 12.99 -5.70 -10.85
N SER A 193 12.75 -4.40 -11.01
CA SER A 193 11.67 -3.84 -11.83
C SER A 193 11.69 -4.29 -13.29
N ARG A 194 12.87 -4.47 -13.88
CA ARG A 194 13.07 -4.92 -15.26
C ARG A 194 13.54 -6.38 -15.38
N LYS A 195 13.60 -7.09 -14.25
CA LYS A 195 14.04 -8.49 -14.20
C LYS A 195 12.84 -9.43 -14.10
N HIS A 196 13.06 -10.67 -14.52
CA HIS A 196 12.09 -11.76 -14.41
C HIS A 196 10.73 -11.44 -15.06
N LEU A 197 10.76 -10.76 -16.22
CA LEU A 197 9.56 -10.56 -17.03
C LEU A 197 9.00 -11.92 -17.48
N PRO A 198 7.66 -12.07 -17.53
CA PRO A 198 7.05 -13.30 -18.06
C PRO A 198 7.48 -13.56 -19.50
N SER A 199 7.71 -14.82 -19.84
CA SER A 199 8.23 -15.24 -21.15
C SER A 199 7.34 -14.84 -22.33
N ALA A 200 6.05 -14.56 -22.12
CA ALA A 200 5.13 -14.08 -23.15
C ALA A 200 5.45 -12.65 -23.65
N LEU A 201 6.32 -11.90 -22.95
CA LEU A 201 6.73 -10.54 -23.32
C LEU A 201 8.15 -10.50 -23.92
N ALA A 202 8.79 -11.65 -24.12
CA ALA A 202 10.15 -11.75 -24.65
C ALA A 202 10.20 -11.90 -26.20
N HIS A 203 9.08 -11.63 -26.89
CA HIS A 203 8.96 -11.64 -28.35
C HIS A 203 8.59 -10.28 -28.90
#